data_de321d8579a6cb92833af1db63b5348b
#
_entry.id   de321d8579a6cb92833af1db63b5348b
#
_cell.length_a   1.000
_cell.length_b   1.000
_cell.length_c   1.000
_cell.angle_alpha   90.00
_cell.angle_beta   90.00
_cell.angle_gamma   90.00
#
_symmetry.space_group_name_H-M   'P 1'
#
loop_
_entity.id
_entity.type
_entity.pdbx_description
1 polymer ?
#
loop_
_entity_poly.entity_id
_entity_poly.type
_entity_poly.pdbx_seq_one_letter_code
_entity_poly.pdbx_strand_id
1 'polypeptide(L)'
;MDRRKKRGAVVSGVSGSYRSYGLSGESTKKKKQGLDRMRIALALIALAALIAIVVAYALTGSGREGVGRVTRIGATLSQNVRPFGDSVIFYDGTTLHCVAATGGNEWSYQIGANADYDCTQKRIVAWSGNDIFILNNRGRLIYNNKMSDTIQFASAGDNYVAAFIGEADNGVISVIGSDGQIVDNITIENQTLLDIGFFYSSTSSSAQETELMWVLGLDTTGTVISTELQTFQPGKLSTGKSSLGEHIAYSVYATGGTLNVVDTRQITHYNYRVLEQGSATLIYGYTMEDIRQSGTTTYQLLIPAQEQNEGTSISNVRLMAGSVDRVLHLPSECLAAKLGSRSVYGFSSSAVYVCRFGETSFSSYSLPITVTAVLGMITDNRAVVASGSEIYVVELPD
;
A
#
# COMPACT_ATOMS: atom_id res chain seq x y z
N MET A 1 -53.23 -50.88 -9.86
CA MET A 1 -54.02 -51.12 -11.11
C MET A 1 -52.95 -51.19 -12.21
N ASP A 2 -52.65 -52.31 -12.54
CA ASP A 2 -53.12 -53.46 -13.28
C ASP A 2 -52.43 -53.48 -14.66
N ARG A 3 -51.60 -54.51 -14.81
CA ARG A 3 -51.71 -55.67 -15.72
C ARG A 3 -51.56 -55.34 -17.21
N ARG A 4 -50.94 -56.10 -18.06
CA ARG A 4 -50.57 -57.49 -18.26
C ARG A 4 -49.90 -57.61 -19.63
N LYS A 5 -48.82 -58.44 -19.74
CA LYS A 5 -48.80 -59.80 -20.39
C LYS A 5 -49.20 -59.86 -21.87
N LYS A 6 -48.45 -60.46 -22.78
CA LYS A 6 -48.19 -61.92 -23.03
C LYS A 6 -47.44 -62.06 -24.35
N ARG A 7 -46.45 -62.94 -24.44
CA ARG A 7 -46.45 -64.30 -25.03
C ARG A 7 -46.63 -64.28 -26.55
N GLY A 8 -45.95 -65.02 -27.31
CA GLY A 8 -45.27 -66.29 -27.40
C GLY A 8 -45.17 -66.62 -28.89
N ALA A 9 -44.49 -67.47 -29.43
CA ALA A 9 -44.24 -68.88 -29.45
C ALA A 9 -43.54 -69.20 -30.76
N VAL A 10 -42.43 -69.88 -30.79
CA VAL A 10 -42.23 -71.30 -31.12
C VAL A 10 -42.78 -71.78 -32.46
N VAL A 11 -41.90 -72.36 -33.33
CA VAL A 11 -41.99 -73.65 -34.04
C VAL A 11 -40.74 -73.74 -34.94
N SER A 12 -39.77 -74.58 -34.65
CA SER A 12 -39.47 -75.95 -35.01
C SER A 12 -39.29 -76.26 -36.51
N GLY A 13 -38.16 -76.83 -36.82
CA GLY A 13 -38.20 -77.96 -37.75
C GLY A 13 -37.07 -78.07 -38.77
N VAL A 14 -36.29 -79.09 -38.54
CA VAL A 14 -35.83 -80.14 -39.44
C VAL A 14 -34.52 -79.94 -40.20
N SER A 15 -33.60 -80.66 -39.74
CA SER A 15 -32.58 -81.54 -40.27
C SER A 15 -32.22 -81.50 -41.77
N GLY A 16 -30.95 -81.56 -42.02
CA GLY A 16 -30.33 -81.91 -43.29
C GLY A 16 -28.83 -81.99 -43.14
N SER A 17 -28.31 -83.19 -42.89
CA SER A 17 -26.89 -83.46 -42.93
C SER A 17 -26.40 -83.51 -44.37
N TYR A 18 -25.21 -82.98 -44.59
CA TYR A 18 -24.25 -83.61 -45.52
C TYR A 18 -22.79 -83.18 -45.21
N ARG A 19 -21.95 -84.21 -45.28
CA ARG A 19 -20.47 -84.21 -45.12
C ARG A 19 -19.81 -83.42 -46.24
N SER A 20 -18.73 -82.73 -45.99
CA SER A 20 -17.35 -83.31 -46.24
C SER A 20 -16.31 -82.18 -46.47
N TYR A 21 -15.11 -82.59 -46.13
CA TYR A 21 -13.77 -82.21 -46.59
C TYR A 21 -13.23 -80.81 -46.13
N GLY A 22 -12.21 -81.00 -45.37
CA GLY A 22 -11.22 -80.07 -44.93
C GLY A 22 -10.42 -79.42 -45.98
N LEU A 23 -9.93 -78.24 -45.65
CA LEU A 23 -8.62 -77.74 -46.04
C LEU A 23 -8.12 -76.78 -44.99
N SER A 24 -6.93 -77.08 -44.55
CA SER A 24 -6.06 -76.29 -43.69
C SER A 24 -6.03 -74.83 -44.08
N GLY A 25 -6.17 -73.95 -43.10
CA GLY A 25 -5.98 -72.53 -43.24
C GLY A 25 -5.37 -71.90 -42.03
N GLU A 26 -4.13 -72.21 -41.72
CA GLU A 26 -3.24 -71.39 -40.91
C GLU A 26 -3.08 -70.00 -41.54
N SER A 27 -3.85 -69.02 -41.14
CA SER A 27 -3.60 -67.62 -41.55
C SER A 27 -4.29 -66.54 -40.72
N THR A 28 -5.10 -66.85 -39.69
CA THR A 28 -5.86 -65.81 -38.98
C THR A 28 -5.24 -65.35 -37.67
N LYS A 29 -4.23 -66.05 -37.11
CA LYS A 29 -3.59 -65.65 -35.84
C LYS A 29 -2.53 -64.53 -35.99
N LYS A 30 -1.85 -64.39 -37.13
CA LYS A 30 -0.82 -63.34 -37.30
C LYS A 30 -1.39 -61.90 -37.50
N LYS A 31 -2.60 -61.74 -38.03
CA LYS A 31 -3.21 -60.41 -38.26
C LYS A 31 -3.75 -59.77 -36.98
N LYS A 32 -4.25 -60.55 -36.00
CA LYS A 32 -4.70 -59.99 -34.71
C LYS A 32 -3.54 -59.53 -33.82
N GLN A 33 -2.42 -60.20 -33.81
CA GLN A 33 -1.23 -59.80 -33.04
C GLN A 33 -0.59 -58.52 -33.52
N GLY A 34 -0.64 -58.21 -34.84
CA GLY A 34 -0.15 -56.97 -35.41
C GLY A 34 -1.04 -55.77 -35.06
N LEU A 35 -2.38 -55.96 -35.00
CA LEU A 35 -3.34 -54.93 -34.67
C LEU A 35 -3.28 -54.55 -33.18
N ASP A 36 -3.04 -55.51 -32.30
CA ASP A 36 -2.89 -55.27 -30.86
C ASP A 36 -1.56 -54.56 -30.52
N ARG A 37 -0.48 -54.98 -31.20
CA ARG A 37 0.82 -54.25 -31.08
C ARG A 37 0.76 -52.81 -31.56
N MET A 38 0.03 -52.56 -32.66
CA MET A 38 -0.18 -51.16 -33.17
C MET A 38 -1.04 -50.32 -32.25
N ARG A 39 -2.06 -50.91 -31.61
CA ARG A 39 -2.88 -50.21 -30.58
C ARG A 39 -2.09 -49.92 -29.32
N ILE A 40 -1.23 -50.86 -28.87
CA ILE A 40 -0.34 -50.66 -27.73
C ILE A 40 0.69 -49.58 -28.06
N ALA A 41 1.27 -49.57 -29.26
CA ALA A 41 2.20 -48.52 -29.69
C ALA A 41 1.54 -47.13 -29.75
N LEU A 42 0.31 -47.03 -30.29
CA LEU A 42 -0.46 -45.80 -30.29
C LEU A 42 -0.83 -45.30 -28.86
N ALA A 43 -1.18 -46.24 -27.98
CA ALA A 43 -1.45 -45.89 -26.58
C ALA A 43 -0.20 -45.38 -25.83
N LEU A 44 0.99 -45.97 -26.12
CA LEU A 44 2.26 -45.52 -25.56
C LEU A 44 2.68 -44.15 -26.10
N ILE A 45 2.45 -43.87 -27.40
CA ILE A 45 2.71 -42.58 -28.01
C ILE A 45 1.76 -41.51 -27.43
N ALA A 46 0.47 -41.86 -27.27
CA ALA A 46 -0.49 -40.94 -26.64
C ALA A 46 -0.13 -40.64 -25.19
N LEU A 47 0.31 -41.66 -24.43
CA LEU A 47 0.76 -41.49 -23.03
C LEU A 47 2.03 -40.62 -22.96
N ALA A 48 3.00 -40.87 -23.85
CA ALA A 48 4.23 -40.08 -23.95
C ALA A 48 3.94 -38.63 -24.34
N ALA A 49 3.01 -38.39 -25.28
CA ALA A 49 2.54 -37.05 -25.61
C ALA A 49 1.84 -36.34 -24.44
N LEU A 50 1.02 -37.06 -23.69
CA LEU A 50 0.35 -36.54 -22.51
C LEU A 50 1.36 -36.20 -21.39
N ILE A 51 2.35 -37.07 -21.17
CA ILE A 51 3.46 -36.82 -20.26
C ILE A 51 4.28 -35.62 -20.74
N ALA A 52 4.58 -35.50 -22.04
CA ALA A 52 5.29 -34.36 -22.61
C ALA A 52 4.49 -33.06 -22.47
N ILE A 53 3.15 -33.08 -22.63
CA ILE A 53 2.27 -31.95 -22.40
C ILE A 53 2.25 -31.58 -20.92
N VAL A 54 2.15 -32.57 -20.02
CA VAL A 54 2.18 -32.31 -18.57
C VAL A 54 3.54 -31.78 -18.12
N VAL A 55 4.65 -32.33 -18.65
CA VAL A 55 6.01 -31.84 -18.39
C VAL A 55 6.22 -30.47 -19.02
N ALA A 56 5.76 -30.23 -20.24
CA ALA A 56 5.78 -28.90 -20.86
C ALA A 56 4.92 -27.91 -20.05
N TYR A 57 3.74 -28.31 -19.60
CA TYR A 57 2.89 -27.49 -18.73
C TYR A 57 3.50 -27.28 -17.33
N ALA A 58 4.24 -28.25 -16.80
CA ALA A 58 5.00 -28.12 -15.55
C ALA A 58 6.28 -27.27 -15.73
N LEU A 59 6.93 -27.33 -16.89
CA LEU A 59 8.12 -26.55 -17.23
C LEU A 59 7.78 -25.17 -17.81
N THR A 60 6.69 -25.04 -18.54
CA THR A 60 6.10 -23.78 -19.00
C THR A 60 4.94 -23.32 -18.12
N GLY A 61 4.61 -24.15 -17.11
CA GLY A 61 3.60 -23.86 -16.12
C GLY A 61 3.84 -22.50 -15.56
N SER A 62 2.97 -21.62 -15.90
CA SER A 62 2.84 -20.24 -15.51
C SER A 62 3.90 -19.84 -14.47
N GLY A 63 5.13 -19.72 -14.91
CA GLY A 63 6.14 -19.07 -14.12
C GLY A 63 5.60 -17.66 -13.90
N ARG A 64 4.88 -17.46 -12.80
CA ARG A 64 4.67 -16.11 -12.35
C ARG A 64 6.07 -15.53 -12.30
N GLU A 65 6.31 -14.54 -13.13
CA GLU A 65 7.55 -13.79 -13.01
C GLU A 65 7.69 -13.44 -11.53
N GLY A 66 8.85 -13.67 -10.95
CA GLY A 66 9.11 -13.31 -9.56
C GLY A 66 9.29 -11.81 -9.47
N VAL A 67 9.09 -11.28 -8.29
CA VAL A 67 9.58 -9.93 -7.97
C VAL A 67 11.09 -9.89 -8.11
N GLY A 68 11.66 -8.68 -8.19
CA GLY A 68 13.09 -8.48 -8.21
C GLY A 68 13.77 -8.92 -6.91
N ARG A 69 14.79 -8.18 -6.51
CA ARG A 69 15.57 -8.49 -5.31
C ARG A 69 14.74 -8.34 -4.03
N VAL A 70 14.89 -9.27 -3.09
CA VAL A 70 14.37 -9.18 -1.73
C VAL A 70 15.54 -9.07 -0.77
N THR A 71 15.58 -8.00 0.02
CA THR A 71 16.67 -7.70 0.95
C THR A 71 16.12 -7.62 2.37
N ARG A 72 16.69 -8.39 3.29
CA ARG A 72 16.35 -8.30 4.71
C ARG A 72 16.98 -7.04 5.30
N ILE A 73 16.18 -6.29 6.06
CA ILE A 73 16.61 -5.14 6.87
C ILE A 73 16.77 -5.63 8.31
N GLY A 74 17.77 -5.12 9.03
CA GLY A 74 18.03 -5.49 10.43
C GLY A 74 17.01 -4.92 11.43
N ALA A 75 15.80 -4.67 11.02
CA ALA A 75 14.68 -4.16 11.82
C ALA A 75 13.63 -5.23 12.08
N THR A 76 12.77 -4.99 13.07
CA THR A 76 11.60 -5.82 13.37
C THR A 76 10.31 -5.01 13.29
N LEU A 77 9.18 -5.68 13.10
CA LEU A 77 7.86 -5.04 12.99
C LEU A 77 7.45 -4.27 14.26
N SER A 78 7.98 -4.63 15.43
CA SER A 78 7.72 -3.93 16.69
C SER A 78 8.45 -2.58 16.79
N GLN A 79 9.42 -2.32 15.93
CA GLN A 79 10.14 -1.06 15.82
C GLN A 79 9.35 -0.13 14.89
N ASN A 80 9.34 1.17 15.19
CA ASN A 80 8.72 2.15 14.30
C ASN A 80 9.55 2.25 13.01
N VAL A 81 9.12 1.51 11.96
CA VAL A 81 9.84 1.40 10.68
C VAL A 81 9.13 2.22 9.62
N ARG A 82 9.86 3.12 8.95
CA ARG A 82 9.32 3.98 7.89
C ARG A 82 10.22 4.02 6.66
N PRO A 83 9.65 4.15 5.46
CA PRO A 83 10.41 4.54 4.26
C PRO A 83 11.04 5.92 4.45
N PHE A 84 12.29 6.10 3.95
CA PHE A 84 13.02 7.35 4.07
C PHE A 84 13.93 7.56 2.86
N GLY A 85 13.52 8.38 1.91
CA GLY A 85 14.26 8.54 0.65
C GLY A 85 14.43 7.22 -0.09
N ASP A 86 15.68 6.80 -0.32
CA ASP A 86 16.03 5.50 -0.90
C ASP A 86 16.34 4.42 0.16
N SER A 87 16.05 4.70 1.42
CA SER A 87 16.44 3.94 2.60
C SER A 87 15.25 3.64 3.50
N VAL A 88 15.50 2.93 4.57
CA VAL A 88 14.55 2.63 5.65
C VAL A 88 15.09 3.24 6.93
N ILE A 89 14.26 3.96 7.66
CA ILE A 89 14.57 4.48 8.99
C ILE A 89 13.75 3.72 10.02
N PHE A 90 14.35 3.41 11.17
CA PHE A 90 13.66 2.78 12.30
C PHE A 90 14.31 3.10 13.63
N TYR A 91 13.53 3.02 14.69
CA TYR A 91 13.96 3.23 16.07
C TYR A 91 13.95 1.92 16.84
N ASP A 92 15.11 1.53 17.43
CA ASP A 92 15.30 0.25 18.11
C ASP A 92 14.96 0.25 19.61
N GLY A 93 14.48 1.36 20.13
CA GLY A 93 14.20 1.58 21.56
C GLY A 93 15.22 2.50 22.25
N THR A 94 16.32 2.82 21.59
CA THR A 94 17.37 3.75 22.07
C THR A 94 18.00 4.58 20.97
N THR A 95 18.07 4.03 19.77
CA THR A 95 18.86 4.54 18.65
C THR A 95 18.02 4.57 17.39
N LEU A 96 18.09 5.65 16.65
CA LEU A 96 17.54 5.78 15.31
C LEU A 96 18.57 5.27 14.30
N HIS A 97 18.14 4.38 13.42
CA HIS A 97 18.97 3.76 12.38
C HIS A 97 18.43 4.12 11.01
N CYS A 98 19.32 4.38 10.07
CA CYS A 98 19.01 4.47 8.65
C CYS A 98 19.78 3.40 7.90
N VAL A 99 19.07 2.59 7.15
CA VAL A 99 19.62 1.44 6.42
C VAL A 99 19.21 1.56 4.97
N ALA A 100 20.17 1.48 4.06
CA ALA A 100 19.91 1.48 2.63
C ALA A 100 18.95 0.33 2.23
N ALA A 101 18.18 0.49 1.16
CA ALA A 101 17.34 -0.57 0.62
C ALA A 101 18.12 -1.86 0.25
N THR A 102 19.44 -1.75 0.10
CA THR A 102 20.36 -2.88 -0.12
C THR A 102 20.81 -3.58 1.16
N GLY A 103 20.38 -3.12 2.35
CA GLY A 103 20.68 -3.70 3.64
C GLY A 103 21.93 -3.13 4.33
N GLY A 104 22.65 -2.18 3.72
CA GLY A 104 23.81 -1.52 4.32
C GLY A 104 23.41 -0.44 5.33
N ASN A 105 24.05 -0.41 6.50
CA ASN A 105 23.87 0.69 7.46
C ASN A 105 24.45 1.99 6.89
N GLU A 106 23.67 3.06 6.84
CA GLU A 106 24.09 4.38 6.38
C GLU A 106 24.55 5.25 7.55
N TRP A 107 23.73 5.30 8.59
CA TRP A 107 24.04 6.03 9.81
C TRP A 107 23.19 5.54 10.99
N SER A 108 23.60 5.91 12.19
CA SER A 108 22.84 5.69 13.42
C SER A 108 23.01 6.89 14.33
N TYR A 109 21.98 7.24 15.09
CA TYR A 109 22.00 8.33 16.06
C TYR A 109 21.29 7.93 17.35
N GLN A 110 21.97 8.05 18.49
CA GLN A 110 21.39 7.71 19.80
C GLN A 110 20.49 8.84 20.28
N ILE A 111 19.20 8.54 20.48
CA ILE A 111 18.18 9.49 20.95
C ILE A 111 17.92 9.29 22.46
N GLY A 112 17.88 8.06 22.91
CA GLY A 112 17.47 7.66 24.26
C GLY A 112 16.25 6.75 24.25
N ALA A 113 15.79 6.35 25.42
CA ALA A 113 14.64 5.46 25.56
C ALA A 113 13.32 6.21 25.39
N ASN A 114 12.25 5.48 25.01
CA ASN A 114 10.89 6.00 24.87
C ASN A 114 10.79 7.21 23.92
N ALA A 115 11.57 7.18 22.85
CA ALA A 115 11.55 8.21 21.82
C ALA A 115 10.58 7.84 20.69
N ASP A 116 10.07 8.87 20.03
CA ASP A 116 9.39 8.75 18.75
C ASP A 116 10.02 9.70 17.73
N TYR A 117 9.64 9.59 16.46
CA TYR A 117 10.21 10.43 15.42
C TYR A 117 9.26 10.62 14.24
N ASP A 118 9.45 11.72 13.52
CA ASP A 118 8.87 11.98 12.21
C ASP A 118 9.95 12.43 11.23
N CYS A 119 9.73 12.24 9.93
CA CYS A 119 10.74 12.56 8.92
C CYS A 119 10.16 12.95 7.56
N THR A 120 10.84 13.89 6.92
CA THR A 120 10.77 14.14 5.47
C THR A 120 12.03 13.62 4.81
N GLN A 121 12.11 13.72 3.47
CA GLN A 121 13.34 13.37 2.75
C GLN A 121 14.57 14.25 3.12
N LYS A 122 14.36 15.39 3.78
CA LYS A 122 15.44 16.34 4.12
C LYS A 122 15.77 16.37 5.60
N ARG A 123 14.79 16.05 6.46
CA ARG A 123 14.88 16.30 7.89
C ARG A 123 14.22 15.20 8.69
N ILE A 124 14.75 14.98 9.87
CA ILE A 124 14.18 14.11 10.87
C ILE A 124 14.03 14.91 12.15
N VAL A 125 12.88 14.80 12.79
CA VAL A 125 12.67 15.24 14.16
C VAL A 125 12.44 14.00 15.02
N ALA A 126 13.13 13.92 16.14
CA ALA A 126 12.92 12.89 17.14
C ALA A 126 12.76 13.53 18.51
N TRP A 127 11.99 12.91 19.38
CA TRP A 127 11.76 13.42 20.73
C TRP A 127 11.65 12.31 21.75
N SER A 128 12.02 12.62 22.99
CA SER A 128 11.88 11.74 24.16
C SER A 128 11.55 12.58 25.39
N GLY A 129 10.34 12.47 25.91
CA GLY A 129 9.86 13.35 26.96
C GLY A 129 9.84 14.81 26.51
N ASN A 130 10.71 15.65 27.10
CA ASN A 130 10.86 17.04 26.69
C ASN A 130 12.15 17.32 25.88
N ASP A 131 12.94 16.31 25.58
CA ASP A 131 14.13 16.46 24.74
C ASP A 131 13.73 16.35 23.26
N ILE A 132 14.22 17.28 22.44
CA ILE A 132 14.02 17.29 20.98
C ILE A 132 15.35 17.21 20.25
N PHE A 133 15.39 16.43 19.19
CA PHE A 133 16.55 16.23 18.31
C PHE A 133 16.12 16.49 16.87
N ILE A 134 16.82 17.39 16.19
CA ILE A 134 16.59 17.64 14.76
C ILE A 134 17.85 17.21 14.01
N LEU A 135 17.70 16.29 13.08
CA LEU A 135 18.75 15.74 12.25
C LEU A 135 18.50 16.08 10.78
N ASN A 136 19.58 16.17 10.01
CA ASN A 136 19.46 16.16 8.56
C ASN A 136 19.31 14.73 8.01
N ASN A 137 19.08 14.58 6.71
CA ASN A 137 18.92 13.28 6.06
C ASN A 137 20.18 12.39 6.08
N ARG A 138 21.31 12.89 6.56
CA ARG A 138 22.56 12.12 6.74
C ARG A 138 22.81 11.75 8.21
N GLY A 139 21.79 11.88 9.07
CA GLY A 139 21.91 11.57 10.49
C GLY A 139 22.77 12.56 11.30
N ARG A 140 23.12 13.72 10.76
CA ARG A 140 23.88 14.74 11.49
C ARG A 140 22.94 15.61 12.30
N LEU A 141 23.23 15.78 13.58
CA LEU A 141 22.51 16.66 14.47
C LEU A 141 22.61 18.12 13.98
N ILE A 142 21.45 18.76 13.84
CA ILE A 142 21.29 20.19 13.57
C ILE A 142 21.01 20.92 14.88
N TYR A 143 20.08 20.37 15.69
CA TYR A 143 19.60 20.98 16.91
C TYR A 143 19.26 19.92 17.94
N ASN A 144 19.61 20.18 19.19
CA ASN A 144 19.18 19.41 20.35
C ASN A 144 18.94 20.39 21.50
N ASN A 145 17.76 20.32 22.09
CA ASN A 145 17.41 21.15 23.24
C ASN A 145 16.37 20.45 24.09
N LYS A 146 16.15 21.03 25.26
CA LYS A 146 15.10 20.66 26.19
C LYS A 146 13.97 21.67 26.09
N MET A 147 12.79 21.19 25.78
CA MET A 147 11.59 22.02 25.72
C MET A 147 11.05 22.29 27.12
N SER A 148 10.16 23.28 27.24
CA SER A 148 9.60 23.71 28.53
C SER A 148 8.71 22.66 29.21
N ASP A 149 8.12 21.75 28.41
CA ASP A 149 7.25 20.67 28.88
C ASP A 149 7.35 19.47 27.97
N THR A 150 6.63 18.40 28.27
CA THR A 150 6.57 17.17 27.50
C THR A 150 6.09 17.41 26.07
N ILE A 151 6.82 16.86 25.11
CA ILE A 151 6.45 16.88 23.70
C ILE A 151 5.47 15.74 23.47
N GLN A 152 4.25 16.08 23.03
CA GLN A 152 3.21 15.10 22.71
C GLN A 152 3.48 14.45 21.36
N PHE A 153 3.79 15.26 20.36
CA PHE A 153 4.28 14.82 19.05
C PHE A 153 4.99 15.97 18.33
N ALA A 154 5.71 15.64 17.28
CA ALA A 154 6.36 16.62 16.43
C ALA A 154 6.26 16.21 14.96
N SER A 155 6.25 17.21 14.08
CA SER A 155 6.20 17.02 12.63
C SER A 155 7.39 17.68 11.96
N ALA A 156 7.97 17.00 10.98
CA ALA A 156 9.09 17.50 10.18
C ALA A 156 8.60 18.13 8.88
N GLY A 157 9.02 19.36 8.62
CA GLY A 157 9.02 20.00 7.32
C GLY A 157 10.41 19.96 6.69
N ASP A 158 10.54 20.56 5.51
CA ASP A 158 11.83 20.65 4.82
C ASP A 158 12.75 21.69 5.47
N ASN A 159 12.19 22.85 5.90
CA ASN A 159 12.93 23.94 6.52
C ASN A 159 12.58 24.17 7.97
N TYR A 160 11.47 23.64 8.43
CA TYR A 160 10.96 23.82 9.78
C TYR A 160 10.63 22.48 10.44
N VAL A 161 10.51 22.52 11.76
CA VAL A 161 9.97 21.44 12.58
C VAL A 161 8.93 22.08 13.51
N ALA A 162 7.80 21.44 13.70
CA ALA A 162 6.79 21.82 14.67
C ALA A 162 6.72 20.78 15.78
N ALA A 163 6.85 21.20 17.02
CA ALA A 163 6.70 20.35 18.21
C ALA A 163 5.52 20.83 19.04
N PHE A 164 4.54 19.96 19.28
CA PHE A 164 3.43 20.23 20.17
C PHE A 164 3.81 19.85 21.61
N ILE A 165 3.71 20.81 22.49
CA ILE A 165 4.24 20.77 23.85
C ILE A 165 3.12 21.07 24.85
N GLY A 166 3.06 20.35 25.95
CA GLY A 166 2.09 20.53 27.02
C GLY A 166 0.92 19.56 26.94
N GLU A 167 -0.26 19.99 27.35
CA GLU A 167 -1.46 19.15 27.40
C GLU A 167 -2.17 19.09 26.04
N ALA A 168 -2.91 18.01 25.80
CA ALA A 168 -3.51 17.73 24.49
C ALA A 168 -4.52 18.79 24.01
N ASP A 169 -5.19 19.47 24.94
CA ASP A 169 -6.24 20.48 24.68
C ASP A 169 -5.81 21.92 25.04
N ASN A 170 -4.61 22.07 25.62
CA ASN A 170 -4.07 23.36 26.04
C ASN A 170 -2.55 23.35 26.01
N GLY A 171 -1.99 23.41 24.83
CA GLY A 171 -0.57 23.33 24.60
C GLY A 171 -0.03 24.41 23.67
N VAL A 172 1.24 24.31 23.35
CA VAL A 172 1.95 25.24 22.48
C VAL A 172 2.62 24.45 21.35
N ILE A 173 2.46 24.91 20.13
CA ILE A 173 3.25 24.45 18.99
C ILE A 173 4.47 25.35 18.90
N SER A 174 5.66 24.84 19.22
CA SER A 174 6.92 25.52 18.97
C SER A 174 7.42 25.19 17.57
N VAL A 175 7.61 26.19 16.75
CA VAL A 175 8.14 26.06 15.39
C VAL A 175 9.62 26.41 15.40
N ILE A 176 10.45 25.48 14.93
CA ILE A 176 11.91 25.56 14.96
C ILE A 176 12.43 25.62 13.52
N GLY A 177 13.23 26.61 13.22
CA GLY A 177 13.83 26.82 11.89
C GLY A 177 15.00 25.89 11.59
N SER A 178 15.52 26.01 10.37
CA SER A 178 16.65 25.22 9.87
C SER A 178 17.95 25.48 10.61
N ASP A 179 18.07 26.59 11.30
CA ASP A 179 19.21 26.99 12.14
C ASP A 179 19.06 26.55 13.60
N GLY A 180 17.97 25.89 13.96
CA GLY A 180 17.65 25.47 15.32
C GLY A 180 17.04 26.56 16.19
N GLN A 181 16.74 27.74 15.65
CA GLN A 181 16.08 28.80 16.44
C GLN A 181 14.58 28.59 16.43
N ILE A 182 13.93 28.85 17.59
CA ILE A 182 12.48 28.92 17.68
C ILE A 182 12.05 30.19 16.94
N VAL A 183 11.30 30.02 15.87
CA VAL A 183 10.80 31.12 15.01
C VAL A 183 9.38 31.53 15.36
N ASP A 184 8.63 30.63 16.00
CA ASP A 184 7.25 30.88 16.39
C ASP A 184 6.80 29.99 17.57
N ASN A 185 5.83 30.49 18.35
CA ASN A 185 5.11 29.73 19.38
C ASN A 185 3.62 30.01 19.22
N ILE A 186 2.86 28.99 18.86
CA ILE A 186 1.43 29.08 18.58
C ILE A 186 0.68 28.41 19.72
N THR A 187 -0.08 29.17 20.47
CA THR A 187 -0.91 28.63 21.57
C THR A 187 -2.16 27.97 21.01
N ILE A 188 -2.41 26.76 21.42
CA ILE A 188 -3.63 26.00 21.14
C ILE A 188 -4.47 25.99 22.42
N GLU A 189 -5.65 26.59 22.34
CA GLU A 189 -6.57 26.70 23.48
C GLU A 189 -7.93 26.12 23.09
N ASN A 190 -8.55 25.36 24.00
CA ASN A 190 -9.89 24.82 23.82
C ASN A 190 -10.10 23.93 22.59
N GLN A 191 -9.03 23.31 22.10
CA GLN A 191 -9.04 22.41 20.95
C GLN A 191 -8.11 21.24 21.23
N THR A 192 -8.55 20.04 20.88
CA THR A 192 -7.66 18.89 20.83
C THR A 192 -6.92 18.90 19.49
N LEU A 193 -5.60 19.02 19.54
CA LEU A 193 -4.78 18.99 18.36
C LEU A 193 -4.79 17.57 17.76
N LEU A 194 -5.18 17.43 16.50
CA LEU A 194 -5.24 16.16 15.79
C LEU A 194 -3.96 15.90 15.00
N ASP A 195 -3.49 16.91 14.24
CA ASP A 195 -2.33 16.73 13.38
C ASP A 195 -1.71 18.08 12.98
N ILE A 196 -0.43 18.04 12.59
CA ILE A 196 0.34 19.17 12.07
C ILE A 196 1.13 18.68 10.87
N GLY A 197 1.22 19.52 9.84
CA GLY A 197 2.11 19.23 8.72
C GLY A 197 2.56 20.48 7.99
N PHE A 198 3.41 20.26 7.00
CA PHE A 198 3.98 21.32 6.20
C PHE A 198 3.62 21.14 4.72
N PHE A 199 3.59 22.24 3.99
CA PHE A 199 3.32 22.25 2.56
C PHE A 199 3.91 23.50 1.91
N TYR A 200 4.11 23.43 0.60
CA TYR A 200 4.56 24.56 -0.19
C TYR A 200 3.40 25.22 -0.91
N SER A 201 3.34 26.55 -0.85
CA SER A 201 2.39 27.32 -1.63
C SER A 201 2.94 28.71 -1.97
N SER A 202 2.45 29.28 -3.07
CA SER A 202 2.74 30.66 -3.43
C SER A 202 1.86 31.62 -2.62
N THR A 203 2.47 32.38 -1.73
CA THR A 203 1.75 33.34 -0.86
C THR A 203 1.64 34.74 -1.47
N SER A 204 2.28 34.97 -2.60
CA SER A 204 2.28 36.23 -3.33
C SER A 204 2.28 35.99 -4.84
N SER A 205 2.13 37.09 -5.61
CA SER A 205 2.25 37.09 -7.09
C SER A 205 3.66 36.70 -7.60
N SER A 206 4.65 36.57 -6.73
CA SER A 206 5.95 36.02 -7.07
C SER A 206 5.84 34.49 -7.18
N ALA A 207 6.42 33.91 -8.21
CA ALA A 207 6.41 32.45 -8.47
C ALA A 207 7.20 31.60 -7.44
N GLN A 208 7.69 32.23 -6.36
CA GLN A 208 8.46 31.53 -5.33
C GLN A 208 7.51 30.88 -4.30
N GLU A 209 7.56 29.59 -4.22
CA GLU A 209 6.84 28.82 -3.19
C GLU A 209 7.50 29.02 -1.81
N THR A 210 6.65 29.15 -0.80
CA THR A 210 7.04 29.27 0.60
C THR A 210 6.54 28.04 1.35
N GLU A 211 7.34 27.50 2.22
CA GLU A 211 6.89 26.44 3.13
C GLU A 211 5.99 27.04 4.21
N LEU A 212 4.80 26.52 4.30
CA LEU A 212 3.75 26.86 5.24
C LEU A 212 3.47 25.67 6.14
N MET A 213 2.87 25.92 7.30
CA MET A 213 2.40 24.91 8.22
C MET A 213 0.87 24.91 8.24
N TRP A 214 0.27 23.74 8.30
CA TRP A 214 -1.14 23.56 8.61
C TRP A 214 -1.31 22.85 9.97
N VAL A 215 -2.39 23.16 10.64
CA VAL A 215 -2.77 22.63 11.95
C VAL A 215 -4.21 22.19 11.86
N LEU A 216 -4.48 20.94 12.23
CA LEU A 216 -5.81 20.36 12.30
C LEU A 216 -6.18 20.17 13.78
N GLY A 217 -7.24 20.79 14.23
CA GLY A 217 -7.74 20.71 15.59
C GLY A 217 -9.19 20.26 15.66
N LEU A 218 -9.59 19.72 16.79
CA LEU A 218 -10.96 19.33 17.09
C LEU A 218 -11.48 20.23 18.21
N ASP A 219 -12.46 21.08 17.90
CA ASP A 219 -13.17 21.88 18.89
C ASP A 219 -14.30 21.02 19.51
N THR A 220 -14.15 20.73 20.80
CA THR A 220 -15.10 19.99 21.63
C THR A 220 -15.85 20.84 22.58
N THR A 221 -15.65 22.18 22.62
CA THR A 221 -16.24 23.12 23.56
C THR A 221 -17.66 23.52 23.21
N GLY A 222 -18.03 23.37 21.92
CA GLY A 222 -19.37 23.64 21.43
C GLY A 222 -20.37 22.52 21.72
N THR A 223 -21.65 22.76 21.43
CA THR A 223 -22.70 21.73 21.46
C THR A 223 -22.53 20.70 20.34
N VAL A 224 -21.78 21.03 19.31
CA VAL A 224 -21.45 20.19 18.16
C VAL A 224 -19.94 20.18 18.03
N ILE A 225 -19.37 18.98 17.95
CA ILE A 225 -17.95 18.80 17.68
C ILE A 225 -17.65 19.26 16.26
N SER A 226 -16.64 20.10 16.09
CA SER A 226 -16.23 20.58 14.77
C SER A 226 -14.72 20.48 14.58
N THR A 227 -14.29 20.11 13.37
CA THR A 227 -12.89 20.17 12.98
C THR A 227 -12.53 21.60 12.55
N GLU A 228 -11.37 22.06 12.95
CA GLU A 228 -10.82 23.37 12.58
C GLU A 228 -9.50 23.18 11.83
N LEU A 229 -9.37 23.82 10.69
CA LEU A 229 -8.12 23.88 9.92
C LEU A 229 -7.55 25.30 10.02
N GLN A 230 -6.27 25.38 10.38
CA GLN A 230 -5.52 26.64 10.40
C GLN A 230 -4.25 26.50 9.57
N THR A 231 -3.80 27.62 9.00
CA THR A 231 -2.53 27.70 8.28
C THR A 231 -1.69 28.85 8.80
N PHE A 232 -0.37 28.65 8.79
CA PHE A 232 0.62 29.57 9.29
C PHE A 232 1.79 29.69 8.34
N GLN A 233 2.33 30.90 8.23
CA GLN A 233 3.67 31.07 7.67
C GLN A 233 4.64 31.15 8.85
N PRO A 234 5.56 30.19 9.06
CA PRO A 234 6.49 30.17 10.17
C PRO A 234 7.22 31.51 10.35
N GLY A 235 7.26 32.04 11.59
CA GLY A 235 7.82 33.34 11.91
C GLY A 235 6.97 34.53 11.50
N LYS A 236 5.72 34.30 11.08
CA LYS A 236 4.74 35.34 10.73
C LYS A 236 3.38 34.97 11.35
N LEU A 237 2.39 35.83 11.09
CA LEU A 237 1.02 35.59 11.58
C LEU A 237 0.33 34.43 10.85
N SER A 238 -0.77 33.95 11.45
CA SER A 238 -1.72 33.01 10.81
C SER A 238 -2.10 33.53 9.41
N THR A 239 -2.11 32.63 8.43
CA THR A 239 -2.48 32.96 7.05
C THR A 239 -3.93 32.65 6.75
N GLY A 240 -4.53 31.72 7.48
CA GLY A 240 -5.93 31.32 7.31
C GLY A 240 -6.45 30.48 8.45
N LYS A 241 -7.76 30.49 8.62
CA LYS A 241 -8.49 29.68 9.62
C LYS A 241 -9.91 29.46 9.13
N SER A 242 -10.39 28.22 9.23
CA SER A 242 -11.78 27.87 8.92
C SER A 242 -12.26 26.70 9.78
N SER A 243 -13.50 26.79 10.24
CA SER A 243 -14.19 25.61 10.78
C SER A 243 -14.72 24.77 9.60
N LEU A 244 -14.49 23.48 9.67
CA LEU A 244 -14.98 22.51 8.70
C LEU A 244 -16.40 22.01 9.04
N GLY A 245 -17.04 22.62 10.05
CA GLY A 245 -18.35 22.25 10.54
C GLY A 245 -18.35 20.86 11.19
N GLU A 246 -19.42 20.10 10.96
CA GLU A 246 -19.60 18.73 11.49
C GLU A 246 -18.75 17.67 10.75
N HIS A 247 -17.95 18.06 9.78
CA HIS A 247 -17.05 17.17 9.05
C HIS A 247 -15.82 16.89 9.89
N ILE A 248 -15.69 15.67 10.38
CA ILE A 248 -14.51 15.24 11.11
C ILE A 248 -13.48 14.77 10.11
N ALA A 249 -12.46 15.61 9.88
CA ALA A 249 -11.33 15.28 9.05
C ALA A 249 -10.41 14.27 9.76
N TYR A 250 -9.94 13.28 9.04
CA TYR A 250 -8.99 12.28 9.53
C TYR A 250 -7.63 12.33 8.82
N SER A 251 -7.50 13.08 7.74
CA SER A 251 -6.23 13.23 7.01
C SER A 251 -6.19 14.56 6.28
N VAL A 252 -5.00 15.15 6.21
CA VAL A 252 -4.70 16.33 5.40
C VAL A 252 -3.45 16.05 4.58
N TYR A 253 -3.50 16.37 3.30
CA TYR A 253 -2.34 16.29 2.42
C TYR A 253 -2.30 17.47 1.46
N ALA A 254 -1.12 17.80 0.95
CA ALA A 254 -0.93 18.91 0.05
C ALA A 254 -0.53 18.47 -1.35
N THR A 255 -1.09 19.12 -2.36
CA THR A 255 -0.73 18.91 -3.75
C THR A 255 -0.77 20.23 -4.51
N GLY A 256 0.34 20.61 -5.17
CA GLY A 256 0.38 21.80 -5.99
C GLY A 256 -0.03 23.10 -5.26
N GLY A 257 0.30 23.22 -3.97
CA GLY A 257 -0.05 24.37 -3.14
C GLY A 257 -1.48 24.38 -2.60
N THR A 258 -2.26 23.33 -2.85
CA THR A 258 -3.61 23.12 -2.35
C THR A 258 -3.57 22.12 -1.19
N LEU A 259 -4.25 22.45 -0.09
CA LEU A 259 -4.52 21.52 1.01
C LEU A 259 -5.77 20.74 0.69
N ASN A 260 -5.69 19.43 0.83
CA ASN A 260 -6.78 18.50 0.61
C ASN A 260 -7.15 17.88 1.95
N VAL A 261 -8.32 18.18 2.45
CA VAL A 261 -8.84 17.69 3.72
C VAL A 261 -9.79 16.55 3.47
N VAL A 262 -9.51 15.42 4.08
CA VAL A 262 -10.24 14.16 3.86
C VAL A 262 -11.12 13.86 5.06
N ASP A 263 -12.41 13.73 4.83
CA ASP A 263 -13.38 13.17 5.75
C ASP A 263 -13.96 11.85 5.23
N THR A 264 -14.89 11.25 5.93
CA THR A 264 -15.52 9.97 5.55
C THR A 264 -16.41 10.04 4.31
N ARG A 265 -16.68 11.22 3.77
CA ARG A 265 -17.60 11.44 2.64
C ARG A 265 -16.92 12.05 1.43
N GLN A 266 -15.94 12.94 1.69
CA GLN A 266 -15.37 13.77 0.62
C GLN A 266 -13.95 14.22 0.93
N ILE A 267 -13.31 14.72 -0.11
CA ILE A 267 -12.06 15.48 -0.05
C ILE A 267 -12.41 16.92 -0.41
N THR A 268 -12.21 17.84 0.53
CA THR A 268 -12.41 19.28 0.31
C THR A 268 -11.07 19.95 0.07
N HIS A 269 -11.03 20.85 -0.88
CA HIS A 269 -9.80 21.51 -1.35
C HIS A 269 -9.72 22.93 -0.81
N TYR A 270 -8.58 23.31 -0.24
CA TYR A 270 -8.35 24.65 0.35
C TYR A 270 -7.06 25.26 -0.18
N ASN A 271 -7.06 26.56 -0.39
CA ASN A 271 -5.81 27.28 -0.58
C ASN A 271 -5.10 27.57 0.76
N TYR A 272 -3.94 28.21 0.69
CA TYR A 272 -3.15 28.56 1.89
C TYR A 272 -3.85 29.54 2.86
N ARG A 273 -4.97 30.15 2.49
CA ARG A 273 -5.81 30.99 3.35
C ARG A 273 -7.00 30.25 3.91
N VAL A 274 -7.04 28.94 3.74
CA VAL A 274 -8.15 28.06 4.12
C VAL A 274 -9.48 28.52 3.48
N LEU A 275 -9.42 28.98 2.25
CA LEU A 275 -10.59 29.24 1.42
C LEU A 275 -10.80 28.07 0.47
N GLU A 276 -12.03 27.55 0.46
CA GLU A 276 -12.39 26.42 -0.42
C GLU A 276 -12.12 26.73 -1.90
N GLN A 277 -11.64 25.73 -2.60
CA GLN A 277 -11.27 25.76 -4.01
C GLN A 277 -12.06 24.73 -4.81
N GLY A 278 -12.94 25.21 -5.67
CA GLY A 278 -13.75 24.30 -6.50
C GLY A 278 -14.81 23.54 -5.74
N SER A 279 -15.20 22.38 -6.27
CA SER A 279 -16.14 21.47 -5.62
C SER A 279 -15.41 20.33 -4.93
N ALA A 280 -15.94 19.90 -3.77
CA ALA A 280 -15.41 18.73 -3.07
C ALA A 280 -15.52 17.45 -3.93
N THR A 281 -14.55 16.56 -3.76
CA THR A 281 -14.50 15.27 -4.44
C THR A 281 -15.13 14.19 -3.55
N LEU A 282 -16.22 13.57 -4.01
CA LEU A 282 -16.94 12.57 -3.22
C LEU A 282 -16.19 11.23 -3.16
N ILE A 283 -15.96 10.73 -1.95
CA ILE A 283 -15.32 9.44 -1.68
C ILE A 283 -16.18 8.51 -0.81
N TYR A 284 -17.48 8.82 -0.71
CA TYR A 284 -18.40 8.08 0.16
C TYR A 284 -18.28 6.55 0.01
N GLY A 285 -18.11 5.86 1.15
CA GLY A 285 -17.90 4.41 1.19
C GLY A 285 -16.44 3.96 0.97
N TYR A 286 -15.51 4.92 0.81
CA TYR A 286 -14.09 4.67 0.66
C TYR A 286 -13.28 5.45 1.68
N THR A 287 -12.07 4.97 1.98
CA THR A 287 -11.06 5.66 2.77
C THR A 287 -9.78 5.82 1.96
N MET A 288 -9.04 6.89 2.23
CA MET A 288 -7.77 7.17 1.60
C MET A 288 -6.71 6.17 2.09
N GLU A 289 -6.10 5.47 1.15
CA GLU A 289 -5.05 4.47 1.44
C GLU A 289 -3.66 4.99 1.08
N ASP A 290 -3.53 5.66 -0.07
CA ASP A 290 -2.25 6.16 -0.52
C ASP A 290 -2.41 7.35 -1.48
N ILE A 291 -1.41 8.22 -1.51
CA ILE A 291 -1.38 9.39 -2.38
C ILE A 291 0.01 9.51 -2.98
N ARG A 292 0.05 9.70 -4.30
CA ARG A 292 1.32 9.88 -4.98
C ARG A 292 1.23 10.91 -6.09
N GLN A 293 2.22 11.79 -6.14
CA GLN A 293 2.39 12.70 -7.25
C GLN A 293 3.33 12.08 -8.28
N SER A 294 2.88 12.01 -9.54
CA SER A 294 3.67 11.60 -10.68
C SER A 294 3.60 12.67 -11.77
N GLY A 295 4.72 13.37 -11.97
CA GLY A 295 4.72 14.59 -12.78
C GLY A 295 3.81 15.66 -12.19
N THR A 296 2.86 16.15 -13.00
CA THR A 296 1.84 17.13 -12.57
C THR A 296 0.55 16.50 -12.08
N THR A 297 0.43 15.17 -12.14
CA THR A 297 -0.79 14.43 -11.78
C THR A 297 -0.65 13.85 -10.39
N THR A 298 -1.65 14.10 -9.55
CA THR A 298 -1.80 13.46 -8.24
C THR A 298 -2.71 12.26 -8.38
N TYR A 299 -2.19 11.10 -8.03
CA TYR A 299 -2.92 9.85 -7.93
C TYR A 299 -3.35 9.64 -6.47
N GLN A 300 -4.60 9.27 -6.29
CA GLN A 300 -5.22 8.96 -5.02
C GLN A 300 -5.73 7.53 -5.09
N LEU A 301 -5.33 6.70 -4.15
CA LEU A 301 -5.76 5.33 -4.01
C LEU A 301 -6.67 5.21 -2.80
N LEU A 302 -7.87 4.71 -3.02
CA LEU A 302 -8.85 4.52 -1.97
C LEU A 302 -9.23 3.05 -1.88
N ILE A 303 -9.49 2.60 -0.66
CA ILE A 303 -10.02 1.26 -0.38
C ILE A 303 -11.44 1.39 0.19
N PRO A 304 -12.30 0.36 0.02
CA PRO A 304 -13.60 0.35 0.65
C PRO A 304 -13.50 0.51 2.16
N ALA A 305 -14.29 1.41 2.74
CA ALA A 305 -14.25 1.69 4.18
C ALA A 305 -14.55 0.46 5.05
N GLN A 306 -15.27 -0.54 4.50
CA GLN A 306 -15.56 -1.81 5.17
C GLN A 306 -14.37 -2.75 5.25
N GLU A 307 -13.37 -2.56 4.36
CA GLU A 307 -12.15 -3.38 4.26
C GLU A 307 -10.97 -2.77 5.04
N GLN A 308 -11.17 -1.68 5.77
CA GLN A 308 -10.11 -0.99 6.53
C GLN A 308 -9.79 -1.63 7.90
N ASN A 309 -10.62 -2.55 8.39
CA ASN A 309 -10.39 -3.19 9.68
C ASN A 309 -9.19 -4.15 9.64
N GLU A 310 -8.42 -4.21 10.72
CA GLU A 310 -7.33 -5.17 10.86
C GLU A 310 -7.80 -6.61 10.58
N GLY A 311 -7.10 -7.28 9.68
CA GLY A 311 -7.42 -8.66 9.27
C GLY A 311 -8.46 -8.78 8.16
N THR A 312 -9.02 -7.68 7.64
CA THR A 312 -9.82 -7.71 6.42
C THR A 312 -8.93 -7.60 5.19
N SER A 313 -9.26 -8.38 4.19
CA SER A 313 -8.56 -8.35 2.91
C SER A 313 -9.22 -7.36 1.95
N ILE A 314 -8.38 -6.69 1.15
CA ILE A 314 -8.79 -5.75 0.13
C ILE A 314 -9.10 -6.51 -1.16
N SER A 315 -10.30 -6.38 -1.69
CA SER A 315 -10.75 -7.03 -2.94
C SER A 315 -10.77 -6.09 -4.14
N ASN A 316 -10.90 -4.80 -3.88
CA ASN A 316 -10.91 -3.77 -4.93
C ASN A 316 -10.33 -2.45 -4.40
N VAL A 317 -9.89 -1.61 -5.33
CA VAL A 317 -9.38 -0.27 -5.04
C VAL A 317 -9.99 0.74 -6.02
N ARG A 318 -10.23 1.97 -5.56
CA ARG A 318 -10.65 3.08 -6.41
C ARG A 318 -9.45 3.98 -6.67
N LEU A 319 -9.09 4.14 -7.93
CA LEU A 319 -8.01 5.00 -8.38
C LEU A 319 -8.59 6.29 -8.96
N MET A 320 -8.16 7.42 -8.40
CA MET A 320 -8.56 8.75 -8.84
C MET A 320 -7.32 9.55 -9.26
N ALA A 321 -7.40 10.25 -10.41
CA ALA A 321 -6.33 11.11 -10.89
C ALA A 321 -6.85 12.06 -11.96
N GLY A 322 -6.97 13.34 -11.68
CA GLY A 322 -7.56 14.33 -12.58
C GLY A 322 -8.99 13.94 -12.99
N SER A 323 -9.20 13.62 -14.27
CA SER A 323 -10.49 13.14 -14.78
C SER A 323 -10.68 11.62 -14.69
N VAL A 324 -9.66 10.88 -14.24
CA VAL A 324 -9.73 9.43 -14.05
C VAL A 324 -10.35 9.14 -12.70
N ASP A 325 -11.42 8.35 -12.71
CA ASP A 325 -12.07 7.81 -11.51
C ASP A 325 -12.59 6.41 -11.85
N ARG A 326 -11.94 5.39 -11.28
CA ARG A 326 -12.25 4.00 -11.63
C ARG A 326 -11.98 3.04 -10.50
N VAL A 327 -12.80 1.99 -10.42
CA VAL A 327 -12.58 0.86 -9.52
C VAL A 327 -11.80 -0.22 -10.25
N LEU A 328 -10.74 -0.70 -9.63
CA LEU A 328 -9.90 -1.81 -10.09
C LEU A 328 -10.15 -3.00 -9.17
N HIS A 329 -10.48 -4.16 -9.76
CA HIS A 329 -10.67 -5.41 -9.02
C HIS A 329 -9.35 -6.15 -8.91
N LEU A 330 -8.93 -6.43 -7.70
CA LEU A 330 -7.71 -7.21 -7.42
C LEU A 330 -7.93 -8.68 -7.79
N PRO A 331 -6.96 -9.38 -8.37
CA PRO A 331 -7.09 -10.79 -8.79
C PRO A 331 -7.25 -11.76 -7.62
N SER A 332 -6.89 -11.34 -6.43
CA SER A 332 -7.01 -12.07 -5.17
C SER A 332 -7.15 -11.08 -4.03
N GLU A 333 -7.58 -11.56 -2.90
CA GLU A 333 -7.57 -10.80 -1.65
C GLU A 333 -6.15 -10.33 -1.32
N CYS A 334 -6.01 -9.05 -1.05
CA CYS A 334 -4.75 -8.40 -0.74
C CYS A 334 -4.74 -7.88 0.71
N LEU A 335 -3.55 -7.86 1.32
CA LEU A 335 -3.31 -7.29 2.64
C LEU A 335 -3.23 -5.75 2.60
N ALA A 336 -2.75 -5.22 1.48
CA ALA A 336 -2.57 -3.79 1.25
C ALA A 336 -2.55 -3.47 -0.23
N ALA A 337 -2.80 -2.21 -0.56
CA ALA A 337 -2.58 -1.66 -1.89
C ALA A 337 -1.75 -0.38 -1.77
N LYS A 338 -0.83 -0.12 -2.69
CA LYS A 338 0.05 1.06 -2.68
C LYS A 338 0.25 1.61 -4.09
N LEU A 339 0.62 2.87 -4.16
CA LEU A 339 0.94 3.57 -5.40
C LEU A 339 2.45 3.58 -5.66
N GLY A 340 2.86 3.15 -6.84
CA GLY A 340 4.14 3.52 -7.41
C GLY A 340 4.02 4.77 -8.29
N SER A 341 5.08 5.14 -9.01
CA SER A 341 5.03 6.29 -9.93
C SER A 341 4.17 6.04 -11.16
N ARG A 342 3.99 4.79 -11.57
CA ARG A 342 3.30 4.39 -12.81
C ARG A 342 2.28 3.28 -12.62
N SER A 343 2.16 2.72 -11.41
CA SER A 343 1.39 1.51 -11.17
C SER A 343 0.70 1.52 -9.81
N VAL A 344 -0.42 0.80 -9.74
CA VAL A 344 -1.04 0.35 -8.50
C VAL A 344 -0.50 -1.02 -8.17
N TYR A 345 -0.07 -1.23 -6.95
CA TYR A 345 0.40 -2.50 -6.41
C TYR A 345 -0.59 -3.05 -5.39
N GLY A 346 -1.06 -4.28 -5.59
CA GLY A 346 -1.82 -5.03 -4.60
C GLY A 346 -0.94 -6.13 -4.01
N PHE A 347 -0.85 -6.22 -2.70
CA PHE A 347 0.00 -7.21 -2.01
C PHE A 347 -0.85 -8.27 -1.35
N SER A 348 -0.72 -9.51 -1.78
CA SER A 348 -1.18 -10.67 -1.03
C SER A 348 -0.04 -11.26 -0.20
N SER A 349 -0.30 -12.30 0.57
CA SER A 349 0.74 -12.98 1.37
C SER A 349 1.84 -13.64 0.53
N SER A 350 1.58 -13.97 -0.74
CA SER A 350 2.48 -14.74 -1.60
C SER A 350 2.71 -14.15 -2.99
N ALA A 351 2.04 -13.04 -3.32
CA ALA A 351 2.14 -12.43 -4.64
C ALA A 351 1.95 -10.91 -4.58
N VAL A 352 2.50 -10.21 -5.56
CA VAL A 352 2.22 -8.81 -5.88
C VAL A 352 1.45 -8.75 -7.18
N TYR A 353 0.40 -7.98 -7.20
CA TYR A 353 -0.40 -7.69 -8.38
C TYR A 353 -0.11 -6.26 -8.83
N VAL A 354 0.22 -6.08 -10.10
CA VAL A 354 0.64 -4.79 -10.67
C VAL A 354 -0.30 -4.38 -11.78
N CYS A 355 -0.91 -3.20 -11.67
CA CYS A 355 -1.74 -2.58 -12.69
C CYS A 355 -1.14 -1.23 -13.05
N ARG A 356 -0.67 -1.06 -14.28
CA ARG A 356 -0.15 0.24 -14.74
C ARG A 356 -1.26 1.28 -14.84
N PHE A 357 -0.90 2.53 -14.61
CA PHE A 357 -1.84 3.63 -14.82
C PHE A 357 -2.31 3.63 -16.28
N GLY A 358 -3.61 3.65 -16.49
CA GLY A 358 -4.21 3.49 -17.83
C GLY A 358 -4.71 2.09 -18.15
N GLU A 359 -4.20 1.05 -17.49
CA GLU A 359 -4.67 -0.34 -17.63
C GLU A 359 -5.78 -0.66 -16.63
N THR A 360 -6.52 -1.73 -16.89
CA THR A 360 -7.60 -2.23 -16.01
C THR A 360 -7.34 -3.64 -15.48
N SER A 361 -6.29 -4.28 -15.96
CA SER A 361 -5.91 -5.65 -15.59
C SER A 361 -4.61 -5.65 -14.79
N PHE A 362 -4.52 -6.60 -13.86
CA PHE A 362 -3.34 -6.82 -13.05
C PHE A 362 -2.49 -7.96 -13.61
N SER A 363 -1.18 -7.76 -13.67
CA SER A 363 -0.19 -8.81 -13.83
C SER A 363 0.21 -9.35 -12.44
N SER A 364 0.48 -10.65 -12.35
CA SER A 364 0.78 -11.32 -11.07
C SER A 364 2.23 -11.75 -10.99
N TYR A 365 2.91 -11.40 -9.90
CA TYR A 365 4.30 -11.74 -9.63
C TYR A 365 4.42 -12.46 -8.30
N SER A 366 5.18 -13.56 -8.25
CA SER A 366 5.35 -14.34 -7.02
C SER A 366 6.32 -13.67 -6.05
N LEU A 367 5.99 -13.70 -4.76
CA LEU A 367 6.88 -13.28 -3.68
C LEU A 367 7.64 -14.49 -3.13
N PRO A 368 8.97 -14.41 -2.95
CA PRO A 368 9.76 -15.51 -2.37
C PRO A 368 9.66 -15.57 -0.84
N ILE A 369 8.94 -14.63 -0.21
CA ILE A 369 8.68 -14.55 1.21
C ILE A 369 7.17 -14.45 1.47
N THR A 370 6.71 -14.85 2.65
CA THR A 370 5.31 -14.66 3.05
C THR A 370 5.16 -13.27 3.66
N VAL A 371 4.48 -12.36 2.96
CA VAL A 371 4.20 -11.01 3.44
C VAL A 371 3.06 -11.04 4.44
N THR A 372 3.24 -10.39 5.59
CA THR A 372 2.25 -10.24 6.65
C THR A 372 1.77 -8.80 6.82
N ALA A 373 2.56 -7.81 6.41
CA ALA A 373 2.18 -6.39 6.38
C ALA A 373 3.00 -5.63 5.34
N VAL A 374 2.48 -4.50 4.86
CA VAL A 374 3.17 -3.56 3.98
C VAL A 374 3.29 -2.22 4.69
N LEU A 375 4.52 -1.79 4.96
CA LEU A 375 4.80 -0.60 5.75
C LEU A 375 4.86 0.67 4.89
N GLY A 376 5.09 0.53 3.59
CA GLY A 376 5.09 1.66 2.66
C GLY A 376 6.00 1.45 1.45
N MET A 377 6.04 2.45 0.58
CA MET A 377 6.90 2.47 -0.60
C MET A 377 8.12 3.36 -0.32
N ILE A 378 9.34 2.85 -0.56
CA ILE A 378 10.59 3.64 -0.50
C ILE A 378 10.71 4.51 -1.75
N THR A 379 10.59 3.86 -2.89
CA THR A 379 10.68 4.47 -4.22
C THR A 379 9.49 4.03 -5.05
N ASP A 380 9.52 4.31 -6.34
CA ASP A 380 8.45 3.96 -7.27
C ASP A 380 8.20 2.46 -7.39
N ASN A 381 9.24 1.65 -7.17
CA ASN A 381 9.20 0.20 -7.34
C ASN A 381 9.87 -0.58 -6.20
N ARG A 382 9.95 0.00 -4.98
CA ARG A 382 10.47 -0.70 -3.80
C ARG A 382 9.53 -0.53 -2.63
N ALA A 383 9.09 -1.65 -2.06
CA ALA A 383 8.23 -1.68 -0.89
C ALA A 383 8.97 -2.18 0.34
N VAL A 384 8.66 -1.59 1.49
CA VAL A 384 9.02 -2.12 2.81
C VAL A 384 7.90 -3.01 3.27
N VAL A 385 8.20 -4.28 3.50
CA VAL A 385 7.22 -5.27 3.92
C VAL A 385 7.70 -6.03 5.15
N ALA A 386 6.75 -6.55 5.92
CA ALA A 386 7.03 -7.47 7.01
C ALA A 386 6.75 -8.91 6.58
N SER A 387 7.58 -9.84 7.06
CA SER A 387 7.36 -11.29 7.01
C SER A 387 7.47 -11.83 8.43
N GLY A 388 6.34 -12.08 9.08
CA GLY A 388 6.30 -12.26 10.52
C GLY A 388 6.80 -11.02 11.25
N SER A 389 7.82 -11.16 12.07
CA SER A 389 8.46 -10.04 12.78
C SER A 389 9.60 -9.36 12.01
N GLU A 390 10.05 -9.92 10.90
CA GLU A 390 11.21 -9.43 10.15
C GLU A 390 10.82 -8.46 9.04
N ILE A 391 11.67 -7.47 8.77
CA ILE A 391 11.46 -6.45 7.76
C ILE A 391 12.32 -6.72 6.52
N TYR A 392 11.70 -6.53 5.37
CA TYR A 392 12.32 -6.71 4.05
C TYR A 392 12.03 -5.53 3.14
N VAL A 393 12.95 -5.25 2.25
CA VAL A 393 12.73 -4.42 1.07
C VAL A 393 12.57 -5.35 -0.14
N VAL A 394 11.48 -5.17 -0.85
CA VAL A 394 11.15 -5.94 -2.05
C VAL A 394 11.21 -5.01 -3.25
N GLU A 395 11.99 -5.38 -4.25
CA GLU A 395 12.02 -4.70 -5.56
C GLU A 395 10.87 -5.22 -6.42
N LEU A 396 9.98 -4.31 -6.79
CA LEU A 396 8.74 -4.60 -7.51
C LEU A 396 8.95 -4.45 -9.01
N PRO A 397 8.20 -5.17 -9.84
CA PRO A 397 8.16 -4.96 -11.27
C PRO A 397 7.55 -3.59 -11.62
N ASP A 398 8.04 -2.98 -12.71
CA ASP A 398 7.53 -1.72 -13.25
C ASP A 398 6.25 -1.90 -14.08
#